data_7674c7abb617ba93c2568684f43d37d3
#
_entry.id   7674c7abb617ba93c2568684f43d37d3
#
_cell.length_a   1.000
_cell.length_b   1.000
_cell.length_c   1.000
_cell.angle_alpha   90.00
_cell.angle_beta   90.00
_cell.angle_gamma   90.00
#
_symmetry.space_group_name_H-M   'P 1'
#
loop_
_entity.id
_entity.type
_entity.pdbx_description
1 polymer ?
#
loop_
_entity_poly.entity_id
_entity_poly.type
_entity_poly.pdbx_seq_one_letter_code
_entity_poly.pdbx_strand_id
1 'polypeptide(L)'
;MAINLILLAAGNSKRFNGNKLLAIYKDKPIYMHIVEKVLDLKVNKIICVTQYEEIKEALLNTNINVVMNNNSNLGISSSIKIGINFDKNADGYMFMVCD
;
A
#
# COMPACT_ATOMS: atom_id res chain seq x y z
N MET A 1 -10.69 19.57 3.86
CA MET A 1 -11.17 18.19 3.99
C MET A 1 -9.97 17.25 4.04
N ALA A 2 -9.91 16.40 5.06
CA ALA A 2 -8.78 15.49 5.26
C ALA A 2 -9.10 14.12 4.62
N ILE A 3 -8.50 13.85 3.47
CA ILE A 3 -8.66 12.58 2.76
C ILE A 3 -7.38 11.77 2.91
N ASN A 4 -7.50 10.53 3.35
CA ASN A 4 -6.38 9.59 3.42
C ASN A 4 -6.42 8.65 2.21
N LEU A 5 -5.26 8.43 1.61
CA LEU A 5 -5.11 7.45 0.53
C LEU A 5 -4.51 6.18 1.10
N ILE A 6 -5.19 5.06 0.90
CA ILE A 6 -4.74 3.76 1.40
C ILE A 6 -4.31 2.92 0.20
N LEU A 7 -3.02 2.58 0.18
CA LEU A 7 -2.45 1.70 -0.84
C LEU A 7 -2.54 0.26 -0.33
N LEU A 8 -3.18 -0.59 -1.11
CA LEU A 8 -3.37 -1.99 -0.74
C LEU A 8 -2.32 -2.84 -1.44
N ALA A 9 -1.27 -3.17 -0.72
CA ALA A 9 -0.10 -3.88 -1.23
C ALA A 9 0.19 -5.16 -0.44
N ALA A 10 -0.85 -5.78 0.11
CA ALA A 10 -0.73 -6.96 0.94
C ALA A 10 -1.29 -8.23 0.27
N GLY A 11 -1.72 -8.15 -0.99
CA GLY A 11 -2.31 -9.27 -1.68
C GLY A 11 -1.32 -10.41 -1.94
N ASN A 12 -1.85 -11.63 -2.01
CA ASN A 12 -1.07 -12.81 -2.38
C ASN A 12 -1.23 -13.05 -3.87
N SER A 13 -0.16 -12.83 -4.64
CA SER A 13 -0.18 -13.07 -6.07
C SER A 13 0.28 -14.50 -6.35
N LYS A 14 -0.69 -15.37 -6.60
CA LYS A 14 -0.40 -16.78 -6.88
C LYS A 14 -0.17 -17.06 -8.36
N ARG A 15 -0.33 -16.06 -9.22
CA ARG A 15 -0.23 -16.22 -10.68
C ARG A 15 1.19 -16.08 -11.21
N PHE A 16 2.12 -15.65 -10.38
CA PHE A 16 3.52 -15.48 -10.74
C PHE A 16 4.37 -16.41 -9.91
N ASN A 17 5.51 -16.83 -10.47
CA ASN A 17 6.53 -17.49 -9.68
C ASN A 17 7.18 -16.43 -8.80
N GLY A 18 6.60 -16.23 -7.62
CA GLY A 18 7.06 -15.22 -6.71
C GLY A 18 6.03 -14.11 -6.51
N ASN A 19 6.45 -13.01 -5.92
CA ASN A 19 5.58 -11.92 -5.59
C ASN A 19 5.46 -10.95 -6.77
N LYS A 20 4.25 -10.85 -7.32
CA LYS A 20 3.97 -9.95 -8.44
C LYS A 20 4.30 -8.49 -8.12
N LEU A 21 4.03 -8.05 -6.88
CA LEU A 21 4.29 -6.67 -6.48
C LEU A 21 5.77 -6.31 -6.54
N LEU A 22 6.65 -7.28 -6.32
CA LEU A 22 8.09 -7.09 -6.33
C LEU A 22 8.72 -7.37 -7.70
N ALA A 23 7.92 -7.86 -8.65
CA ALA A 23 8.43 -8.13 -10.01
C ALA A 23 8.88 -6.83 -10.66
N ILE A 24 10.00 -6.89 -11.37
CA ILE A 24 10.56 -5.72 -12.02
C ILE A 24 9.86 -5.47 -13.35
N TYR A 25 9.41 -4.23 -13.54
CA TYR A 25 8.81 -3.77 -14.78
C TYR A 25 9.37 -2.39 -15.09
N LYS A 26 10.00 -2.23 -16.24
CA LYS A 26 10.66 -0.97 -16.64
C LYS A 26 11.61 -0.48 -15.55
N ASP A 27 12.50 -1.36 -15.11
CA ASP A 27 13.58 -1.10 -14.15
C ASP A 27 13.13 -0.85 -12.71
N LYS A 28 11.85 -1.05 -12.40
CA LYS A 28 11.32 -0.84 -11.04
C LYS A 28 10.34 -1.93 -10.65
N PRO A 29 10.21 -2.24 -9.36
CA PRO A 29 9.13 -3.10 -8.91
C PRO A 29 7.77 -2.51 -9.29
N ILE A 30 6.81 -3.38 -9.57
CA ILE A 30 5.47 -2.94 -10.00
C ILE A 30 4.84 -1.98 -8.99
N TYR A 31 4.95 -2.28 -7.68
CA TYR A 31 4.36 -1.41 -6.66
C TYR A 31 4.95 0.01 -6.69
N MET A 32 6.23 0.14 -7.04
CA MET A 32 6.90 1.44 -7.05
C MET A 32 6.34 2.36 -8.13
N HIS A 33 5.86 1.82 -9.24
CA HIS A 33 5.21 2.64 -10.26
C HIS A 33 3.98 3.35 -9.71
N ILE A 34 3.20 2.64 -8.88
CA ILE A 34 2.02 3.23 -8.24
C ILE A 34 2.45 4.23 -7.17
N VAL A 35 3.46 3.89 -6.36
CA VAL A 35 3.96 4.75 -5.29
C VAL A 35 4.41 6.10 -5.86
N GLU A 36 5.17 6.10 -6.95
CA GLU A 36 5.66 7.34 -7.54
C GLU A 36 4.54 8.23 -8.03
N LYS A 37 3.46 7.63 -8.54
CA LYS A 37 2.30 8.40 -8.98
C LYS A 37 1.58 9.07 -7.83
N VAL A 38 1.45 8.39 -6.69
CA VAL A 38 0.67 8.91 -5.58
C VAL A 38 1.45 9.89 -4.71
N LEU A 39 2.78 9.89 -4.76
CA LEU A 39 3.58 10.82 -3.97
C LEU A 39 3.28 12.28 -4.30
N ASP A 40 2.82 12.57 -5.52
CA ASP A 40 2.47 13.92 -5.94
C ASP A 40 1.04 14.32 -5.60
N LEU A 41 0.24 13.40 -5.07
CA LEU A 41 -1.15 13.71 -4.74
C LEU A 41 -1.24 14.51 -3.45
N LYS A 42 -2.11 15.50 -3.46
CA LYS A 42 -2.34 16.35 -2.28
C LYS A 42 -3.43 15.73 -1.42
N VAL A 43 -3.05 14.72 -0.65
CA VAL A 43 -3.94 14.09 0.31
C VAL A 43 -3.40 14.32 1.72
N ASN A 44 -4.25 14.07 2.72
CA ASN A 44 -3.86 14.28 4.12
C ASN A 44 -2.74 13.32 4.52
N LYS A 45 -2.96 12.02 4.29
CA LYS A 45 -1.96 10.98 4.59
C LYS A 45 -2.00 9.92 3.50
N ILE A 46 -0.84 9.33 3.23
CA ILE A 46 -0.73 8.15 2.38
C ILE A 46 -0.34 7.00 3.28
N ILE A 47 -1.12 5.93 3.27
CA ILE A 47 -0.93 4.76 4.12
C ILE A 47 -0.78 3.56 3.21
N CYS A 48 0.32 2.82 3.34
CA CYS A 48 0.54 1.59 2.58
C CYS A 48 0.39 0.40 3.50
N VAL A 49 -0.59 -0.45 3.22
CA VAL A 49 -0.79 -1.69 3.99
C VAL A 49 -0.19 -2.82 3.20
N THR A 50 0.81 -3.48 3.78
CA THR A 50 1.55 -4.54 3.09
C THR A 50 1.93 -5.65 4.06
N GLN A 51 2.24 -6.83 3.51
CA GLN A 51 2.81 -7.94 4.30
C GLN A 51 4.31 -8.13 4.00
N TYR A 52 4.87 -7.31 3.12
CA TYR A 52 6.22 -7.51 2.60
C TYR A 52 7.21 -6.54 3.21
N GLU A 53 8.24 -7.07 3.89
CA GLU A 53 9.29 -6.26 4.49
C GLU A 53 10.04 -5.44 3.46
N GLU A 54 10.21 -5.97 2.23
CA GLU A 54 10.89 -5.26 1.17
C GLU A 54 10.20 -3.95 0.82
N ILE A 55 8.86 -3.95 0.81
CA ILE A 55 8.08 -2.73 0.54
C ILE A 55 8.22 -1.76 1.71
N LYS A 56 8.14 -2.28 2.95
CA LYS A 56 8.31 -1.46 4.14
C LYS A 56 9.65 -0.74 4.13
N GLU A 57 10.73 -1.46 3.87
CA GLU A 57 12.07 -0.88 3.85
C GLU A 57 12.23 0.15 2.74
N ALA A 58 11.67 -0.14 1.56
CA ALA A 58 11.76 0.76 0.42
C ALA A 58 11.05 2.09 0.67
N LEU A 59 10.03 2.11 1.52
CA LEU A 59 9.23 3.31 1.77
C LEU A 59 9.60 4.04 3.06
N LEU A 60 10.62 3.58 3.79
CA LEU A 60 11.03 4.18 5.06
C LEU A 60 11.40 5.66 4.95
N ASN A 61 12.00 6.06 3.84
CA ASN A 61 12.46 7.43 3.65
C ASN A 61 11.46 8.29 2.88
N THR A 62 10.23 7.83 2.74
CA THR A 62 9.18 8.59 2.08
C THR A 62 8.18 9.10 3.11
N ASN A 63 7.22 9.92 2.64
CA ASN A 63 6.13 10.39 3.49
C ASN A 63 5.01 9.37 3.66
N ILE A 64 5.18 8.18 3.10
CA ILE A 64 4.18 7.13 3.18
C ILE A 64 4.28 6.41 4.52
N ASN A 65 3.14 6.27 5.19
CA ASN A 65 3.04 5.52 6.44
C ASN A 65 2.82 4.05 6.10
N VAL A 66 3.73 3.18 6.50
CA VAL A 66 3.63 1.76 6.18
C VAL A 66 3.11 1.01 7.39
N VAL A 67 2.07 0.20 7.18
CA VAL A 67 1.48 -0.64 8.22
C VAL A 67 1.52 -2.08 7.73
N MET A 68 1.99 -2.97 8.60
CA MET A 68 2.10 -4.38 8.22
C MET A 68 0.80 -5.12 8.51
N ASN A 69 0.38 -5.95 7.55
CA ASN A 69 -0.76 -6.86 7.72
C ASN A 69 -0.29 -8.30 7.57
N ASN A 70 -0.11 -8.97 8.70
CA ASN A 70 0.35 -10.36 8.71
C ASN A 70 -0.80 -11.36 8.47
N ASN A 71 -2.02 -10.87 8.36
CA ASN A 71 -3.20 -11.69 8.15
C ASN A 71 -3.85 -11.42 6.78
N SER A 72 -3.03 -11.12 5.77
CA SER A 72 -3.53 -10.80 4.44
C SER A 72 -4.31 -11.93 3.79
N ASN A 73 -4.12 -13.17 4.27
CA ASN A 73 -4.91 -14.30 3.81
C ASN A 73 -6.39 -14.20 4.16
N LEU A 74 -6.76 -13.28 5.05
CA LEU A 74 -8.17 -13.00 5.37
C LEU A 74 -8.85 -12.13 4.32
N GLY A 75 -8.12 -11.75 3.28
CA GLY A 75 -8.65 -11.00 2.16
C GLY A 75 -8.40 -9.52 2.25
N ILE A 76 -8.83 -8.79 1.21
CA ILE A 76 -8.60 -7.36 1.09
C ILE A 76 -9.29 -6.56 2.20
N SER A 77 -10.39 -7.07 2.73
CA SER A 77 -11.13 -6.37 3.79
C SER A 77 -10.30 -6.18 5.05
N SER A 78 -9.40 -7.12 5.37
CA SER A 78 -8.54 -6.97 6.53
C SER A 78 -7.55 -5.80 6.35
N SER A 79 -7.00 -5.65 5.15
CA SER A 79 -6.10 -4.54 4.83
C SER A 79 -6.83 -3.20 4.86
N ILE A 80 -8.06 -3.16 4.35
CA ILE A 80 -8.87 -1.95 4.38
C ILE A 80 -9.11 -1.49 5.82
N LYS A 81 -9.48 -2.41 6.70
CA LYS A 81 -9.72 -2.10 8.11
C LYS A 81 -8.46 -1.56 8.79
N ILE A 82 -7.32 -2.17 8.52
CA ILE A 82 -6.04 -1.73 9.08
C ILE A 82 -5.72 -0.31 8.62
N GLY A 83 -5.88 -0.04 7.33
CA GLY A 83 -5.61 1.29 6.79
C GLY A 83 -6.51 2.37 7.38
N ILE A 84 -7.80 2.09 7.52
CA ILE A 84 -8.75 3.02 8.13
C ILE A 84 -8.41 3.23 9.61
N ASN A 85 -8.09 2.17 10.32
CA ASN A 85 -7.79 2.24 11.75
C ASN A 85 -6.50 2.99 12.06
N PHE A 86 -5.61 3.15 11.09
CA PHE A 86 -4.40 3.94 11.27
C PHE A 86 -4.74 5.39 11.61
N ASP A 87 -5.78 5.93 11.00
CA ASP A 87 -6.24 7.29 11.27
C ASP A 87 -7.76 7.36 11.07
N LYS A 88 -8.50 7.23 12.15
CA LYS A 88 -9.97 7.24 12.11
C LYS A 88 -10.56 8.64 12.01
N ASN A 89 -9.73 9.67 12.07
CA ASN A 89 -10.19 11.06 12.10
C ASN A 89 -10.22 11.73 10.74
N ALA A 90 -9.90 11.02 9.68
CA ALA A 90 -9.99 11.56 8.33
C ALA A 90 -11.46 11.74 7.92
N ASP A 91 -11.70 12.69 7.04
CA ASP A 91 -13.05 12.95 6.51
C ASP A 91 -13.45 11.93 5.46
N GLY A 92 -12.47 11.34 4.79
CA GLY A 92 -12.73 10.33 3.78
C GLY A 92 -11.49 9.49 3.51
N TYR A 93 -11.68 8.40 2.78
CA TYR A 93 -10.63 7.46 2.45
C TYR A 93 -10.70 7.08 0.98
N MET A 94 -9.56 7.09 0.31
CA MET A 94 -9.43 6.56 -1.04
C MET A 94 -8.62 5.28 -0.99
N PHE A 95 -8.93 4.34 -1.85
CA PHE A 95 -8.23 3.06 -1.90
C PHE A 95 -7.63 2.84 -3.27
N MET A 96 -6.40 2.31 -3.31
CA MET A 96 -5.74 1.99 -4.56
C MET A 96 -4.99 0.68 -4.41
N VAL A 97 -5.21 -0.23 -5.35
CA VAL A 97 -4.52 -1.52 -5.36
C VAL A 97 -3.21 -1.36 -6.12
N CYS A 98 -2.13 -1.92 -5.58
CA CYS A 98 -0.78 -1.75 -6.12
C CYS A 98 -0.35 -2.84 -7.09
N ASP A 99 -1.23 -3.71 -7.52
CA ASP A 99 -0.86 -4.81 -8.44
C ASP A 99 -1.29 -4.57 -9.91
#